data_790b553a08cb7d587418fb3e412fcaf7
#
_entry.id   790b553a08cb7d587418fb3e412fcaf7
#
_cell.length_a   1.000
_cell.length_b   1.000
_cell.length_c   1.000
_cell.angle_alpha   90.00
_cell.angle_beta   90.00
_cell.angle_gamma   90.00
#
_symmetry.space_group_name_H-M   'P 1'
#
loop_
_entity.id
_entity.type
_entity.pdbx_description
1 polymer ?
#
loop_
_entity_poly.entity_id
_entity_poly.type
_entity_poly.pdbx_seq_one_letter_code
_entity_poly.pdbx_strand_id
1 'polypeptide(L)'
;MVTLDLAVLAIYLVGILVVGLWAQRKATTQEDYLVAGRSVGPILYSGTLAAVILGGGATVGGVKLGYQYGISGMWLVFMYGLGMIVMGVVLVPRILELKLHTIPEILARRYGPAARMAGGLVMAAYDLMIVVTGTIAVGAVMEVIVGIPRTSSILMSSAVMVAYSVFGGMWALTATDIVQFVIKTVGILLVLLPAAIIHAGGFKGMHAHLPPEFFSLTNIGGSKILSFFTLYFLGILIGQDGWQRVFTARSVRIARNGGIYVGLYCFVYAFA
;
A
#
# COMPACT_ATOMS: atom_id res chain seq x y z
N MET A 1 -22.96 -18.19 -8.69
CA MET A 1 -22.07 -17.24 -8.02
C MET A 1 -20.64 -17.46 -8.43
N VAL A 2 -20.06 -18.63 -8.27
CA VAL A 2 -18.65 -18.93 -8.59
C VAL A 2 -18.21 -18.54 -10.01
N THR A 3 -19.07 -18.72 -11.03
CA THR A 3 -18.73 -18.38 -12.43
C THR A 3 -18.62 -16.87 -12.68
N LEU A 4 -19.45 -16.06 -12.04
CA LEU A 4 -19.41 -14.60 -12.16
C LEU A 4 -18.18 -14.04 -11.43
N ASP A 5 -17.88 -14.54 -10.23
CA ASP A 5 -16.74 -14.14 -9.42
C ASP A 5 -15.43 -14.44 -10.17
N LEU A 6 -15.34 -15.63 -10.78
CA LEU A 6 -14.20 -16.04 -11.61
C LEU A 6 -14.05 -15.16 -12.87
N ALA A 7 -15.16 -14.82 -13.52
CA ALA A 7 -15.13 -13.93 -14.69
C ALA A 7 -14.63 -12.51 -14.32
N VAL A 8 -15.13 -11.94 -13.22
CA VAL A 8 -14.68 -10.64 -12.71
C VAL A 8 -13.20 -10.66 -12.37
N LEU A 9 -12.75 -11.71 -11.68
CA LEU A 9 -11.34 -11.88 -11.33
C LEU A 9 -10.45 -12.02 -12.56
N ALA A 10 -10.86 -12.82 -13.56
CA ALA A 10 -10.13 -13.01 -14.80
C ALA A 10 -10.03 -11.69 -15.59
N ILE A 11 -11.12 -10.96 -15.71
CA ILE A 11 -11.15 -9.63 -16.37
C ILE A 11 -10.21 -8.66 -15.65
N TYR A 12 -10.23 -8.64 -14.32
CA TYR A 12 -9.34 -7.82 -13.53
C TYR A 12 -7.86 -8.17 -13.76
N LEU A 13 -7.49 -9.45 -13.66
CA LEU A 13 -6.11 -9.90 -13.84
C LEU A 13 -5.59 -9.63 -15.25
N VAL A 14 -6.40 -9.92 -16.27
CA VAL A 14 -6.05 -9.61 -17.68
C VAL A 14 -5.94 -8.11 -17.87
N GLY A 15 -6.86 -7.32 -17.32
CA GLY A 15 -6.83 -5.87 -17.38
C GLY A 15 -5.55 -5.27 -16.79
N ILE A 16 -5.14 -5.74 -15.61
CA ILE A 16 -3.90 -5.30 -14.97
C ILE A 16 -2.67 -5.69 -15.80
N LEU A 17 -2.63 -6.90 -16.35
CA LEU A 17 -1.53 -7.32 -17.24
C LEU A 17 -1.46 -6.44 -18.49
N VAL A 18 -2.58 -6.17 -19.13
CA VAL A 18 -2.64 -5.30 -20.32
C VAL A 18 -2.17 -3.89 -20.00
N VAL A 19 -2.62 -3.30 -18.89
CA VAL A 19 -2.18 -1.97 -18.43
C VAL A 19 -0.68 -1.97 -18.15
N GLY A 20 -0.16 -2.98 -17.47
CA GLY A 20 1.27 -3.11 -17.18
C GLY A 20 2.11 -3.20 -18.44
N LEU A 21 1.74 -4.08 -19.38
CA LEU A 21 2.43 -4.26 -20.65
C LEU A 21 2.32 -3.00 -21.57
N TRP A 22 1.19 -2.31 -21.53
CA TRP A 22 1.05 -1.04 -22.27
C TRP A 22 1.99 0.04 -21.70
N ALA A 23 2.07 0.15 -20.38
CA ALA A 23 2.89 1.14 -19.71
C ALA A 23 4.40 0.87 -19.85
N GLN A 24 4.81 -0.39 -20.05
CA GLN A 24 6.19 -0.80 -20.35
C GLN A 24 6.78 0.00 -21.53
N ARG A 25 5.96 0.36 -22.51
CA ARG A 25 6.40 1.14 -23.70
C ARG A 25 7.00 2.50 -23.34
N LYS A 26 6.74 3.02 -22.12
CA LYS A 26 7.31 4.27 -21.61
C LYS A 26 8.66 4.10 -20.92
N ALA A 27 9.04 2.89 -20.56
CA ALA A 27 10.31 2.59 -19.90
C ALA A 27 11.43 2.38 -20.94
N THR A 28 11.90 3.47 -21.54
CA THR A 28 12.92 3.44 -22.60
C THR A 28 14.34 3.64 -22.10
N THR A 29 14.50 4.24 -20.92
CA THR A 29 15.79 4.49 -20.26
C THR A 29 15.84 3.81 -18.89
N GLN A 30 17.04 3.71 -18.33
CA GLN A 30 17.21 3.22 -16.96
C GLN A 30 16.47 4.11 -15.94
N GLU A 31 16.43 5.42 -16.14
CA GLU A 31 15.71 6.35 -15.26
C GLU A 31 14.19 6.16 -15.40
N ASP A 32 13.68 5.92 -16.62
CA ASP A 32 12.26 5.57 -16.82
C ASP A 32 11.92 4.28 -16.09
N TYR A 33 12.77 3.27 -16.17
CA TYR A 33 12.55 1.98 -15.55
C TYR A 33 12.57 2.07 -14.01
N LEU A 34 13.53 2.78 -13.42
CA LEU A 34 13.73 2.84 -11.97
C LEU A 34 12.80 3.84 -11.27
N VAL A 35 12.54 5.02 -11.89
CA VAL A 35 11.83 6.13 -11.24
C VAL A 35 10.81 6.83 -12.17
N ALA A 36 10.34 6.16 -13.22
CA ALA A 36 9.39 6.69 -14.20
C ALA A 36 9.81 8.06 -14.77
N GLY A 37 11.11 8.23 -15.03
CA GLY A 37 11.70 9.47 -15.55
C GLY A 37 11.47 10.69 -14.65
N ARG A 38 11.14 10.53 -13.38
CA ARG A 38 10.75 11.59 -12.42
C ARG A 38 9.70 12.55 -12.99
N SER A 39 8.75 12.01 -13.75
CA SER A 39 7.80 12.80 -14.53
C SER A 39 6.34 12.66 -14.07
N VAL A 40 6.10 11.89 -13.01
CA VAL A 40 4.77 11.56 -12.54
C VAL A 40 4.05 12.79 -11.96
N GLY A 41 2.87 13.08 -12.50
CA GLY A 41 2.03 14.20 -12.09
C GLY A 41 1.24 13.92 -10.81
N PRO A 42 0.53 14.93 -10.24
CA PRO A 42 -0.02 14.87 -8.89
C PRO A 42 -1.06 13.76 -8.68
N ILE A 43 -1.97 13.54 -9.63
CA ILE A 43 -3.03 12.54 -9.49
C ILE A 43 -2.44 11.13 -9.54
N LEU A 44 -1.63 10.85 -10.55
CA LEU A 44 -1.00 9.55 -10.74
C LEU A 44 -0.02 9.25 -9.58
N TYR A 45 0.73 10.26 -9.14
CA TYR A 45 1.62 10.16 -7.99
C TYR A 45 0.88 9.81 -6.69
N SER A 46 -0.18 10.56 -6.36
CA SER A 46 -0.95 10.29 -5.13
C SER A 46 -1.65 8.93 -5.18
N GLY A 47 -2.16 8.54 -6.35
CA GLY A 47 -2.81 7.24 -6.55
C GLY A 47 -1.85 6.07 -6.37
N THR A 48 -0.67 6.11 -7.00
CA THR A 48 0.34 5.03 -6.85
C THR A 48 0.88 4.96 -5.42
N LEU A 49 1.10 6.12 -4.78
CA LEU A 49 1.55 6.17 -3.39
C LEU A 49 0.50 5.60 -2.43
N ALA A 50 -0.78 5.95 -2.61
CA ALA A 50 -1.87 5.38 -1.80
C ALA A 50 -2.06 3.88 -2.05
N ALA A 51 -1.87 3.41 -3.29
CA ALA A 51 -1.99 2.01 -3.63
C ALA A 51 -0.95 1.14 -2.92
N VAL A 52 0.31 1.57 -2.90
CA VAL A 52 1.40 0.82 -2.26
C VAL A 52 1.25 0.80 -0.73
N ILE A 53 0.90 1.93 -0.12
CA ILE A 53 0.75 2.02 1.35
C ILE A 53 -0.43 1.15 1.83
N LEU A 54 -1.56 1.23 1.13
CA LEU A 54 -2.77 0.46 1.46
C LEU A 54 -2.84 -0.85 0.66
N GLY A 55 -1.76 -1.62 0.65
CA GLY A 55 -1.71 -2.93 0.03
C GLY A 55 -2.59 -3.98 0.72
N GLY A 56 -2.50 -5.24 0.25
CA GLY A 56 -3.28 -6.36 0.79
C GLY A 56 -3.08 -6.58 2.29
N GLY A 57 -1.84 -6.45 2.78
CA GLY A 57 -1.53 -6.57 4.21
C GLY A 57 -2.23 -5.52 5.07
N ALA A 58 -2.24 -4.26 4.65
CA ALA A 58 -2.92 -3.18 5.37
C ALA A 58 -4.45 -3.34 5.32
N THR A 59 -5.01 -3.71 4.16
CA THR A 59 -6.45 -3.86 3.97
C THR A 59 -6.99 -5.09 4.71
N VAL A 60 -6.48 -6.29 4.42
CA VAL A 60 -6.94 -7.53 5.07
C VAL A 60 -6.57 -7.56 6.56
N GLY A 61 -5.37 -7.05 6.89
CA GLY A 61 -4.92 -6.91 8.28
C GLY A 61 -5.78 -5.93 9.07
N GLY A 62 -6.14 -4.78 8.48
CA GLY A 62 -7.03 -3.79 9.08
C GLY A 62 -8.43 -4.36 9.37
N VAL A 63 -9.03 -5.02 8.38
CA VAL A 63 -10.34 -5.69 8.56
C VAL A 63 -10.30 -6.73 9.66
N LYS A 64 -9.24 -7.57 9.73
CA LYS A 64 -9.06 -8.54 10.80
C LYS A 64 -8.97 -7.87 12.18
N LEU A 65 -8.23 -6.78 12.29
CA LEU A 65 -8.10 -6.04 13.55
C LEU A 65 -9.41 -5.35 13.93
N GLY A 66 -10.15 -4.80 12.99
CA GLY A 66 -11.49 -4.25 13.20
C GLY A 66 -12.45 -5.31 13.71
N TYR A 67 -12.44 -6.50 13.12
CA TYR A 67 -13.24 -7.64 13.58
C TYR A 67 -12.89 -8.07 15.00
N GLN A 68 -11.62 -8.06 15.38
CA GLN A 68 -11.16 -8.53 16.68
C GLN A 68 -11.27 -7.47 17.79
N TYR A 69 -11.04 -6.20 17.47
CA TYR A 69 -10.84 -5.13 18.46
C TYR A 69 -11.75 -3.91 18.22
N GLY A 70 -12.68 -4.00 17.29
CA GLY A 70 -13.56 -2.87 16.93
C GLY A 70 -12.77 -1.70 16.36
N ILE A 71 -13.20 -0.48 16.69
CA ILE A 71 -12.62 0.78 16.17
C ILE A 71 -11.12 0.90 16.44
N SER A 72 -10.61 0.29 17.51
CA SER A 72 -9.18 0.34 17.81
C SER A 72 -8.29 -0.40 16.81
N GLY A 73 -8.87 -1.22 15.92
CA GLY A 73 -8.16 -1.81 14.78
C GLY A 73 -7.63 -0.79 13.78
N MET A 74 -8.21 0.41 13.76
CA MET A 74 -7.80 1.52 12.89
C MET A 74 -6.33 1.92 13.04
N TRP A 75 -5.73 1.71 14.23
CA TRP A 75 -4.37 2.19 14.54
C TRP A 75 -3.31 1.74 13.55
N LEU A 76 -3.46 0.56 12.94
CA LEU A 76 -2.54 0.09 11.90
C LEU A 76 -2.44 1.09 10.75
N VAL A 77 -3.58 1.40 10.13
CA VAL A 77 -3.65 2.28 8.94
C VAL A 77 -3.47 3.75 9.34
N PHE A 78 -3.93 4.13 10.53
CA PHE A 78 -3.73 5.47 11.07
C PHE A 78 -2.24 5.81 11.23
N MET A 79 -1.42 4.86 11.70
CA MET A 79 0.04 5.04 11.83
C MET A 79 0.72 5.20 10.47
N TYR A 80 0.28 4.50 9.43
CA TYR A 80 0.73 4.75 8.07
C TYR A 80 0.40 6.19 7.62
N GLY A 81 -0.83 6.64 7.86
CA GLY A 81 -1.25 8.00 7.51
C GLY A 81 -0.41 9.07 8.17
N LEU A 82 -0.15 8.92 9.47
CA LEU A 82 0.70 9.84 10.23
C LEU A 82 2.14 9.85 9.68
N GLY A 83 2.71 8.67 9.42
CA GLY A 83 4.03 8.53 8.83
C GLY A 83 4.13 9.19 7.45
N MET A 84 3.10 9.03 6.61
CA MET A 84 3.05 9.66 5.28
C MET A 84 3.04 11.19 5.34
N ILE A 85 2.30 11.78 6.29
CA ILE A 85 2.31 13.24 6.49
C ILE A 85 3.70 13.70 6.93
N VAL A 86 4.29 13.04 7.93
CA VAL A 86 5.64 13.39 8.41
C VAL A 86 6.68 13.20 7.30
N MET A 87 6.64 12.09 6.56
CA MET A 87 7.52 11.86 5.42
C MET A 87 7.38 12.98 4.38
N GLY A 88 6.15 13.30 3.98
CA GLY A 88 5.88 14.34 2.99
C GLY A 88 6.34 15.73 3.41
N VAL A 89 6.08 16.12 4.65
CA VAL A 89 6.40 17.47 5.14
C VAL A 89 7.88 17.63 5.51
N VAL A 90 8.47 16.62 6.15
CA VAL A 90 9.80 16.73 6.78
C VAL A 90 10.91 16.15 5.89
N LEU A 91 10.72 14.94 5.36
CA LEU A 91 11.79 14.19 4.70
C LEU A 91 11.84 14.46 3.20
N VAL A 92 10.70 14.44 2.52
CA VAL A 92 10.62 14.59 1.07
C VAL A 92 11.30 15.87 0.57
N PRO A 93 11.10 17.08 1.15
CA PRO A 93 11.77 18.28 0.65
C PRO A 93 13.31 18.19 0.67
N ARG A 94 13.87 17.46 1.64
CA ARG A 94 15.32 17.35 1.81
C ARG A 94 15.93 16.24 0.97
N ILE A 95 15.22 15.11 0.85
CA ILE A 95 15.74 13.89 0.23
C ILE A 95 15.59 13.95 -1.29
N LEU A 96 14.46 14.46 -1.80
CA LEU A 96 14.20 14.49 -3.23
C LEU A 96 15.17 15.41 -4.00
N GLU A 97 15.68 16.47 -3.36
CA GLU A 97 16.71 17.36 -3.92
C GLU A 97 18.05 16.66 -4.18
N LEU A 98 18.31 15.56 -3.45
CA LEU A 98 19.55 14.79 -3.62
C LEU A 98 19.60 13.98 -4.92
N LYS A 99 18.44 13.84 -5.63
CA LYS A 99 18.28 13.10 -6.90
C LYS A 99 18.78 11.66 -6.83
N LEU A 100 18.55 10.98 -5.70
CA LEU A 100 18.93 9.59 -5.46
C LEU A 100 17.89 8.64 -6.05
N HIS A 101 18.24 7.35 -6.15
CA HIS A 101 17.35 6.28 -6.58
C HIS A 101 16.92 5.36 -5.44
N THR A 102 17.72 5.32 -4.37
CA THR A 102 17.46 4.46 -3.20
C THR A 102 17.85 5.16 -1.90
N ILE A 103 17.18 4.78 -0.81
CA ILE A 103 17.50 5.29 0.53
C ILE A 103 18.91 4.87 1.00
N PRO A 104 19.42 3.65 0.74
CA PRO A 104 20.80 3.28 1.08
C PRO A 104 21.87 4.18 0.46
N GLU A 105 21.58 4.88 -0.65
CA GLU A 105 22.51 5.86 -1.23
C GLU A 105 22.75 7.08 -0.30
N ILE A 106 21.76 7.44 0.52
CA ILE A 106 21.92 8.50 1.53
C ILE A 106 22.95 8.07 2.56
N LEU A 107 22.85 6.82 3.01
CA LEU A 107 23.82 6.24 3.96
C LEU A 107 25.22 6.18 3.38
N ALA A 108 25.34 5.86 2.08
CA ALA A 108 26.62 5.84 1.39
C ALA A 108 27.30 7.20 1.39
N ARG A 109 26.56 8.28 1.13
CA ARG A 109 27.10 9.65 1.09
C ARG A 109 27.62 10.12 2.45
N ARG A 110 27.00 9.67 3.54
CA ARG A 110 27.34 10.13 4.89
C ARG A 110 28.29 9.19 5.64
N TYR A 111 28.15 7.88 5.45
CA TYR A 111 28.83 6.86 6.25
C TYR A 111 29.66 5.87 5.42
N GLY A 112 29.69 6.05 4.10
CA GLY A 112 30.50 5.23 3.20
C GLY A 112 29.85 3.93 2.71
N PRO A 113 30.59 3.12 1.91
CA PRO A 113 30.06 1.95 1.20
C PRO A 113 29.54 0.84 2.11
N ALA A 114 30.16 0.62 3.26
CA ALA A 114 29.72 -0.40 4.23
C ALA A 114 28.32 -0.11 4.76
N ALA A 115 28.02 1.16 5.06
CA ALA A 115 26.69 1.58 5.49
C ALA A 115 25.64 1.43 4.38
N ARG A 116 26.02 1.65 3.11
CA ARG A 116 25.15 1.37 1.96
C ARG A 116 24.79 -0.10 1.87
N MET A 117 25.76 -0.98 2.02
CA MET A 117 25.53 -2.42 1.95
C MET A 117 24.66 -2.90 3.10
N ALA A 118 24.95 -2.50 4.33
CA ALA A 118 24.13 -2.85 5.50
C ALA A 118 22.70 -2.33 5.37
N GLY A 119 22.51 -1.05 4.99
CA GLY A 119 21.20 -0.46 4.75
C GLY A 119 20.45 -1.15 3.62
N GLY A 120 21.13 -1.51 2.53
CA GLY A 120 20.55 -2.26 1.42
C GLY A 120 20.02 -3.64 1.82
N LEU A 121 20.78 -4.38 2.64
CA LEU A 121 20.35 -5.68 3.16
C LEU A 121 19.12 -5.57 4.07
N VAL A 122 19.10 -4.57 4.96
CA VAL A 122 17.94 -4.31 5.83
C VAL A 122 16.71 -3.94 5.01
N MET A 123 16.85 -3.06 4.00
CA MET A 123 15.74 -2.69 3.11
C MET A 123 15.24 -3.88 2.29
N ALA A 124 16.14 -4.70 1.75
CA ALA A 124 15.75 -5.89 1.00
C ALA A 124 14.97 -6.89 1.87
N ALA A 125 15.38 -7.10 3.12
CA ALA A 125 14.65 -7.93 4.08
C ALA A 125 13.28 -7.34 4.42
N TYR A 126 13.18 -6.04 4.62
CA TYR A 126 11.93 -5.33 4.87
C TYR A 126 10.95 -5.46 3.69
N ASP A 127 11.41 -5.14 2.48
CA ASP A 127 10.58 -5.21 1.28
C ASP A 127 10.13 -6.66 0.99
N LEU A 128 11.00 -7.65 1.24
CA LEU A 128 10.63 -9.07 1.13
C LEU A 128 9.47 -9.41 2.09
N MET A 129 9.49 -8.94 3.33
CA MET A 129 8.40 -9.16 4.29
C MET A 129 7.08 -8.51 3.83
N ILE A 130 7.14 -7.34 3.19
CA ILE A 130 5.95 -6.68 2.61
C ILE A 130 5.38 -7.54 1.47
N VAL A 131 6.22 -8.05 0.57
CA VAL A 131 5.79 -8.94 -0.52
C VAL A 131 5.15 -10.22 0.05
N VAL A 132 5.75 -10.83 1.06
CA VAL A 132 5.21 -12.03 1.72
C VAL A 132 3.83 -11.75 2.33
N THR A 133 3.66 -10.65 3.06
CA THR A 133 2.34 -10.30 3.65
C THR A 133 1.29 -10.00 2.60
N GLY A 134 1.67 -9.31 1.52
CA GLY A 134 0.79 -9.03 0.38
C GLY A 134 0.33 -10.30 -0.34
N THR A 135 1.25 -11.22 -0.63
CA THR A 135 0.93 -12.49 -1.32
C THR A 135 0.10 -13.43 -0.45
N ILE A 136 0.33 -13.45 0.87
CA ILE A 136 -0.52 -14.18 1.82
C ILE A 136 -1.95 -13.63 1.80
N ALA A 137 -2.12 -12.31 1.78
CA ALA A 137 -3.43 -11.68 1.72
C ALA A 137 -4.17 -12.05 0.42
N VAL A 138 -3.50 -11.96 -0.73
CA VAL A 138 -4.06 -12.38 -2.02
C VAL A 138 -4.40 -13.88 -2.01
N GLY A 139 -3.51 -14.73 -1.50
CA GLY A 139 -3.74 -16.16 -1.38
C GLY A 139 -4.99 -16.50 -0.56
N ALA A 140 -5.21 -15.80 0.56
CA ALA A 140 -6.40 -15.99 1.39
C ALA A 140 -7.71 -15.59 0.67
N VAL A 141 -7.70 -14.50 -0.09
CA VAL A 141 -8.86 -14.05 -0.88
C VAL A 141 -9.15 -15.04 -2.01
N MET A 142 -8.14 -15.50 -2.72
CA MET A 142 -8.28 -16.48 -3.80
C MET A 142 -8.80 -17.83 -3.30
N GLU A 143 -8.33 -18.29 -2.14
CA GLU A 143 -8.81 -19.52 -1.51
C GLU A 143 -10.32 -19.45 -1.23
N VAL A 144 -10.81 -18.31 -0.72
CA VAL A 144 -12.23 -18.11 -0.41
C VAL A 144 -13.09 -17.95 -1.66
N ILE A 145 -12.64 -17.18 -2.65
CA ILE A 145 -13.44 -16.86 -3.84
C ILE A 145 -13.39 -18.00 -4.86
N VAL A 146 -12.21 -18.56 -5.09
CA VAL A 146 -11.96 -19.51 -6.20
C VAL A 146 -11.95 -20.95 -5.73
N GLY A 147 -11.71 -21.20 -4.43
CA GLY A 147 -11.57 -22.53 -3.87
C GLY A 147 -10.23 -23.22 -4.21
N ILE A 148 -9.25 -22.47 -4.73
CA ILE A 148 -7.91 -23.00 -5.02
C ILE A 148 -7.08 -23.05 -3.74
N PRO A 149 -6.29 -24.11 -3.50
CA PRO A 149 -5.41 -24.17 -2.33
C PRO A 149 -4.54 -22.92 -2.18
N ARG A 150 -4.40 -22.42 -0.96
CA ARG A 150 -3.71 -21.17 -0.65
C ARG A 150 -2.30 -21.08 -1.23
N THR A 151 -1.54 -22.17 -1.17
CA THR A 151 -0.18 -22.24 -1.72
C THR A 151 -0.17 -22.01 -3.24
N SER A 152 -1.07 -22.66 -3.98
CA SER A 152 -1.20 -22.48 -5.43
C SER A 152 -1.61 -21.05 -5.78
N SER A 153 -2.53 -20.48 -5.01
CA SER A 153 -2.98 -19.07 -5.16
C SER A 153 -1.83 -18.08 -4.95
N ILE A 154 -1.00 -18.30 -3.93
CA ILE A 154 0.19 -17.49 -3.67
C ILE A 154 1.18 -17.59 -4.84
N LEU A 155 1.49 -18.79 -5.30
CA LEU A 155 2.44 -19.00 -6.39
C LEU A 155 1.96 -18.35 -7.70
N MET A 156 0.69 -18.54 -8.07
CA MET A 156 0.11 -17.95 -9.27
C MET A 156 0.11 -16.41 -9.23
N SER A 157 -0.37 -15.83 -8.13
CA SER A 157 -0.41 -14.37 -7.99
C SER A 157 0.98 -13.74 -7.93
N SER A 158 1.94 -14.40 -7.26
CA SER A 158 3.33 -13.97 -7.23
C SER A 158 3.97 -14.02 -8.63
N ALA A 159 3.73 -15.07 -9.39
CA ALA A 159 4.26 -15.20 -10.76
C ALA A 159 3.74 -14.06 -11.66
N VAL A 160 2.43 -13.71 -11.57
CA VAL A 160 1.84 -12.59 -12.32
C VAL A 160 2.46 -11.27 -11.89
N MET A 161 2.60 -11.03 -10.58
CA MET A 161 3.19 -9.79 -10.05
C MET A 161 4.65 -9.61 -10.49
N VAL A 162 5.45 -10.67 -10.40
CA VAL A 162 6.85 -10.66 -10.85
C VAL A 162 6.93 -10.38 -12.35
N ALA A 163 6.10 -11.03 -13.16
CA ALA A 163 6.12 -10.86 -14.61
C ALA A 163 5.91 -9.40 -15.02
N TYR A 164 4.83 -8.76 -14.61
CA TYR A 164 4.59 -7.38 -15.05
C TYR A 164 5.55 -6.36 -14.42
N SER A 165 6.05 -6.64 -13.20
CA SER A 165 7.00 -5.75 -12.52
C SER A 165 8.38 -5.77 -13.18
N VAL A 166 8.88 -6.95 -13.54
CA VAL A 166 10.19 -7.14 -14.19
C VAL A 166 10.21 -6.50 -15.58
N PHE A 167 9.14 -6.70 -16.36
CA PHE A 167 9.10 -6.18 -17.73
C PHE A 167 8.78 -4.70 -17.81
N GLY A 168 8.00 -4.15 -16.90
CA GLY A 168 7.46 -2.80 -17.03
C GLY A 168 8.07 -1.73 -16.13
N GLY A 169 8.85 -2.10 -15.12
CA GLY A 169 9.47 -1.17 -14.17
C GLY A 169 8.47 -0.24 -13.50
N MET A 170 8.95 0.94 -13.08
CA MET A 170 8.13 1.91 -12.34
C MET A 170 6.96 2.48 -13.14
N TRP A 171 7.05 2.56 -14.47
CA TRP A 171 5.91 3.01 -15.28
C TRP A 171 4.75 2.01 -15.25
N ALA A 172 5.04 0.71 -15.35
CA ALA A 172 4.00 -0.31 -15.25
C ALA A 172 3.39 -0.36 -13.84
N LEU A 173 4.23 -0.32 -12.81
CA LEU A 173 3.76 -0.27 -11.42
C LEU A 173 2.86 0.94 -11.17
N THR A 174 3.28 2.14 -11.59
CA THR A 174 2.49 3.36 -11.42
C THR A 174 1.15 3.29 -12.15
N ALA A 175 1.11 2.74 -13.37
CA ALA A 175 -0.12 2.60 -14.14
C ALA A 175 -1.08 1.56 -13.56
N THR A 176 -0.57 0.43 -13.06
CA THR A 176 -1.40 -0.59 -12.41
C THR A 176 -1.87 -0.15 -11.02
N ASP A 177 -1.02 0.54 -10.27
CA ASP A 177 -1.33 1.07 -8.95
C ASP A 177 -2.53 2.03 -8.98
N ILE A 178 -2.61 2.93 -9.98
CA ILE A 178 -3.74 3.88 -10.06
C ILE A 178 -5.07 3.15 -10.34
N VAL A 179 -5.06 2.12 -11.19
CA VAL A 179 -6.26 1.30 -11.45
C VAL A 179 -6.69 0.59 -10.17
N GLN A 180 -5.75 -0.02 -9.47
CA GLN A 180 -6.01 -0.70 -8.20
C GLN A 180 -6.50 0.27 -7.12
N PHE A 181 -5.92 1.47 -7.04
CA PHE A 181 -6.35 2.53 -6.12
C PHE A 181 -7.81 2.92 -6.36
N VAL A 182 -8.21 3.14 -7.62
CA VAL A 182 -9.59 3.51 -7.97
C VAL A 182 -10.55 2.37 -7.60
N ILE A 183 -10.26 1.14 -8.03
CA ILE A 183 -11.12 -0.03 -7.75
C ILE A 183 -11.26 -0.23 -6.23
N LYS A 184 -10.17 -0.16 -5.48
CA LYS A 184 -10.18 -0.30 -4.03
C LYS A 184 -10.96 0.81 -3.34
N THR A 185 -10.76 2.07 -3.75
CA THR A 185 -11.46 3.22 -3.16
C THR A 185 -12.96 3.11 -3.38
N VAL A 186 -13.39 2.85 -4.63
CA VAL A 186 -14.81 2.66 -4.95
C VAL A 186 -15.38 1.44 -4.22
N GLY A 187 -14.70 0.29 -4.31
CA GLY A 187 -15.17 -0.96 -3.72
C GLY A 187 -15.31 -0.89 -2.19
N ILE A 188 -14.33 -0.32 -1.50
CA ILE A 188 -14.34 -0.29 -0.03
C ILE A 188 -15.15 0.89 0.50
N LEU A 189 -14.85 2.14 0.06
CA LEU A 189 -15.45 3.32 0.67
C LEU A 189 -16.86 3.62 0.16
N LEU A 190 -17.17 3.30 -1.12
CA LEU A 190 -18.46 3.65 -1.72
C LEU A 190 -19.44 2.46 -1.81
N VAL A 191 -18.96 1.22 -1.75
CA VAL A 191 -19.81 0.04 -1.84
C VAL A 191 -19.82 -0.73 -0.53
N LEU A 192 -18.68 -1.25 -0.09
CA LEU A 192 -18.62 -2.16 1.07
C LEU A 192 -18.97 -1.45 2.37
N LEU A 193 -18.39 -0.28 2.65
CA LEU A 193 -18.65 0.45 3.88
C LEU A 193 -20.13 0.85 4.05
N PRO A 194 -20.80 1.49 3.07
CA PRO A 194 -22.22 1.79 3.19
C PRO A 194 -23.08 0.52 3.33
N ALA A 195 -22.78 -0.53 2.56
CA ALA A 195 -23.49 -1.79 2.66
C ALA A 195 -23.36 -2.42 4.06
N ALA A 196 -22.13 -2.44 4.61
CA ALA A 196 -21.88 -2.96 5.95
C ALA A 196 -22.64 -2.17 7.03
N ILE A 197 -22.63 -0.83 6.95
CA ILE A 197 -23.38 0.03 7.89
C ILE A 197 -24.89 -0.25 7.80
N ILE A 198 -25.44 -0.37 6.59
CA ILE A 198 -26.86 -0.65 6.40
C ILE A 198 -27.22 -2.03 6.98
N HIS A 199 -26.43 -3.07 6.67
CA HIS A 199 -26.67 -4.43 7.19
C HIS A 199 -26.51 -4.53 8.71
N ALA A 200 -25.65 -3.70 9.32
CA ALA A 200 -25.51 -3.61 10.77
C ALA A 200 -26.69 -2.89 11.47
N GLY A 201 -27.69 -2.40 10.73
CA GLY A 201 -28.78 -1.57 11.28
C GLY A 201 -28.35 -0.13 11.61
N GLY A 202 -27.32 0.38 10.93
CA GLY A 202 -26.71 1.68 11.18
C GLY A 202 -25.97 1.73 12.51
N PHE A 203 -25.59 2.93 12.93
CA PHE A 203 -24.87 3.13 14.20
C PHE A 203 -25.70 2.66 15.43
N LYS A 204 -27.03 2.77 15.39
CA LYS A 204 -27.89 2.27 16.46
C LYS A 204 -27.84 0.74 16.56
N GLY A 205 -27.89 0.04 15.42
CA GLY A 205 -27.76 -1.41 15.37
C GLY A 205 -26.39 -1.88 15.85
N MET A 206 -25.33 -1.19 15.45
CA MET A 206 -23.96 -1.50 15.92
C MET A 206 -23.86 -1.38 17.44
N HIS A 207 -24.36 -0.29 18.04
CA HIS A 207 -24.35 -0.11 19.49
C HIS A 207 -25.23 -1.12 20.26
N ALA A 208 -26.28 -1.65 19.61
CA ALA A 208 -27.17 -2.64 20.23
C ALA A 208 -26.58 -4.06 20.25
N HIS A 209 -25.71 -4.39 19.28
CA HIS A 209 -25.23 -5.77 19.07
C HIS A 209 -23.74 -5.97 19.38
N LEU A 210 -22.93 -4.89 19.40
CA LEU A 210 -21.49 -4.98 19.65
C LEU A 210 -21.18 -4.63 21.12
N PRO A 211 -20.18 -5.31 21.71
CA PRO A 211 -19.72 -4.99 23.06
C PRO A 211 -19.20 -3.54 23.14
N PRO A 212 -19.39 -2.84 24.27
CA PRO A 212 -18.97 -1.45 24.45
C PRO A 212 -17.48 -1.21 24.18
N GLU A 213 -16.64 -2.19 24.46
CA GLU A 213 -15.20 -2.13 24.21
C GLU A 213 -14.83 -1.98 22.71
N PHE A 214 -15.73 -2.39 21.78
CA PHE A 214 -15.53 -2.24 20.34
C PHE A 214 -15.56 -0.78 19.90
N PHE A 215 -16.13 0.11 20.70
CA PHE A 215 -16.14 1.56 20.47
C PHE A 215 -14.98 2.30 21.18
N SER A 216 -14.14 1.57 21.92
CA SER A 216 -12.95 2.12 22.59
C SER A 216 -11.75 2.18 21.64
N LEU A 217 -11.09 3.33 21.56
CA LEU A 217 -9.87 3.52 20.80
C LEU A 217 -8.67 2.75 21.37
N THR A 218 -8.77 2.29 22.60
CA THR A 218 -7.67 1.60 23.31
C THR A 218 -7.93 0.12 23.54
N ASN A 219 -9.02 -0.45 23.01
CA ASN A 219 -9.37 -1.86 23.19
C ASN A 219 -8.26 -2.83 22.75
N ILE A 220 -7.49 -2.47 21.72
CA ILE A 220 -6.35 -3.26 21.23
C ILE A 220 -5.16 -3.30 22.23
N GLY A 221 -5.14 -2.41 23.21
CA GLY A 221 -4.09 -2.28 24.21
C GLY A 221 -2.93 -1.36 23.81
N GLY A 222 -2.43 -0.59 24.79
CA GLY A 222 -1.37 0.41 24.56
C GLY A 222 -0.06 -0.19 24.00
N SER A 223 0.30 -1.40 24.40
CA SER A 223 1.49 -2.09 23.90
C SER A 223 1.41 -2.35 22.38
N LYS A 224 0.24 -2.77 21.87
CA LYS A 224 0.04 -2.96 20.42
C LYS A 224 0.02 -1.63 19.66
N ILE A 225 -0.57 -0.58 20.24
CA ILE A 225 -0.53 0.76 19.63
C ILE A 225 0.91 1.24 19.49
N LEU A 226 1.73 1.08 20.54
CA LEU A 226 3.16 1.40 20.50
C LEU A 226 3.91 0.54 19.46
N SER A 227 3.57 -0.75 19.36
CA SER A 227 4.14 -1.61 18.31
C SER A 227 3.77 -1.13 16.91
N PHE A 228 2.54 -0.70 16.69
CA PHE A 228 2.11 -0.13 15.39
C PHE A 228 2.79 1.19 15.09
N PHE A 229 3.00 2.05 16.09
CA PHE A 229 3.82 3.24 15.93
C PHE A 229 5.23 2.87 15.47
N THR A 230 5.88 1.94 16.12
CA THR A 230 7.25 1.55 15.77
C THR A 230 7.32 0.89 14.40
N LEU A 231 6.40 -0.04 14.08
CA LEU A 231 6.45 -0.81 12.83
C LEU A 231 5.94 -0.02 11.62
N TYR A 232 4.82 0.68 11.75
CA TYR A 232 4.14 1.29 10.60
C TYR A 232 4.44 2.76 10.45
N PHE A 233 4.48 3.54 11.55
CA PHE A 233 4.87 4.95 11.46
C PHE A 233 6.37 5.10 11.16
N LEU A 234 7.25 4.48 11.95
CA LEU A 234 8.69 4.57 11.69
C LEU A 234 9.09 3.77 10.44
N GLY A 235 8.46 2.62 10.21
CA GLY A 235 8.72 1.79 9.03
C GLY A 235 8.51 2.52 7.71
N ILE A 236 7.41 3.29 7.58
CA ILE A 236 7.14 4.03 6.34
C ILE A 236 8.16 5.15 6.08
N LEU A 237 8.76 5.72 7.13
CA LEU A 237 9.77 6.76 6.98
C LEU A 237 11.07 6.25 6.33
N ILE A 238 11.33 4.95 6.43
CA ILE A 238 12.54 4.32 5.91
C ILE A 238 12.27 3.29 4.79
N GLY A 239 11.03 2.82 4.61
CA GLY A 239 10.67 1.77 3.64
C GLY A 239 10.97 2.18 2.19
N GLN A 240 11.75 1.35 1.48
CA GLN A 240 12.13 1.63 0.10
C GLN A 240 10.93 1.60 -0.86
N ASP A 241 9.91 0.79 -0.59
CA ASP A 241 8.67 0.68 -1.36
C ASP A 241 7.93 2.03 -1.49
N GLY A 242 7.80 2.76 -0.38
CA GLY A 242 7.26 4.12 -0.36
C GLY A 242 8.18 5.13 -1.05
N TRP A 243 9.48 5.11 -0.73
CA TRP A 243 10.46 6.02 -1.33
C TRP A 243 10.63 5.83 -2.83
N GLN A 244 10.50 4.59 -3.33
CA GLN A 244 10.55 4.34 -4.76
C GLN A 244 9.47 5.13 -5.51
N ARG A 245 8.24 5.24 -4.93
CA ARG A 245 7.17 6.09 -5.49
C ARG A 245 7.50 7.58 -5.31
N VAL A 246 8.04 7.98 -4.18
CA VAL A 246 8.44 9.39 -3.94
C VAL A 246 9.42 9.88 -5.00
N PHE A 247 10.39 9.04 -5.39
CA PHE A 247 11.36 9.40 -6.42
C PHE A 247 10.80 9.55 -7.83
N THR A 248 9.57 9.08 -8.10
CA THR A 248 8.89 9.26 -9.40
C THR A 248 8.29 10.65 -9.60
N ALA A 249 8.10 11.41 -8.53
CA ALA A 249 7.41 12.70 -8.57
C ALA A 249 8.13 13.73 -9.43
N ARG A 250 7.37 14.46 -10.26
CA ARG A 250 7.91 15.52 -11.14
C ARG A 250 8.45 16.72 -10.38
N SER A 251 8.04 16.96 -9.14
CA SER A 251 8.56 18.05 -8.32
C SER A 251 8.41 17.76 -6.83
N VAL A 252 9.24 18.44 -6.01
CA VAL A 252 9.18 18.40 -4.55
C VAL A 252 7.79 18.79 -4.03
N ARG A 253 7.15 19.79 -4.65
CA ARG A 253 5.80 20.22 -4.28
C ARG A 253 4.77 19.11 -4.48
N ILE A 254 4.83 18.39 -5.61
CA ILE A 254 3.94 17.25 -5.89
C ILE A 254 4.17 16.14 -4.88
N ALA A 255 5.42 15.79 -4.62
CA ALA A 255 5.76 14.74 -3.67
C ALA A 255 5.32 15.08 -2.24
N ARG A 256 5.57 16.32 -1.77
CA ARG A 256 5.13 16.81 -0.46
C ARG A 256 3.61 16.76 -0.32
N ASN A 257 2.90 17.38 -1.24
CA ASN A 257 1.44 17.46 -1.18
C ASN A 257 0.80 16.09 -1.30
N GLY A 258 1.31 15.23 -2.19
CA GLY A 258 0.85 13.86 -2.33
C GLY A 258 1.03 13.04 -1.05
N GLY A 259 2.15 13.19 -0.34
CA GLY A 259 2.34 12.57 0.98
C GLY A 259 1.28 13.01 1.99
N ILE A 260 0.94 14.32 2.01
CA ILE A 260 -0.12 14.84 2.88
C ILE A 260 -1.49 14.28 2.46
N TYR A 261 -1.84 14.31 1.17
CA TYR A 261 -3.13 13.78 0.68
C TYR A 261 -3.28 12.29 0.96
N VAL A 262 -2.24 11.51 0.74
CA VAL A 262 -2.25 10.07 1.03
C VAL A 262 -2.37 9.81 2.52
N GLY A 263 -1.69 10.59 3.36
CA GLY A 263 -1.83 10.48 4.81
C GLY A 263 -3.25 10.79 5.30
N LEU A 264 -3.88 11.84 4.78
CA LEU A 264 -5.29 12.16 5.07
C LEU A 264 -6.24 11.07 4.55
N TYR A 265 -5.97 10.54 3.36
CA TYR A 265 -6.74 9.42 2.81
C TYR A 265 -6.61 8.16 3.69
N CYS A 266 -5.43 7.87 4.22
CA CYS A 266 -5.24 6.76 5.17
C CYS A 266 -6.08 6.95 6.44
N PHE A 267 -6.26 8.19 6.93
CA PHE A 267 -7.14 8.42 8.08
C PHE A 267 -8.59 8.08 7.76
N VAL A 268 -9.11 8.51 6.61
CA VAL A 268 -10.46 8.13 6.17
C VAL A 268 -10.58 6.61 6.02
N TYR A 269 -9.59 5.99 5.39
CA TYR A 269 -9.56 4.54 5.17
C TYR A 269 -9.42 3.73 6.46
N ALA A 270 -8.76 4.27 7.49
CA ALA A 270 -8.60 3.61 8.79
C ALA A 270 -9.93 3.44 9.54
N PHE A 271 -10.87 4.35 9.32
CA PHE A 271 -12.20 4.30 9.93
C PHE A 271 -13.24 3.54 9.08
N ALA A 272 -12.89 3.16 7.86
CA ALA A 272 -13.77 2.39 6.97
C ALA A 272 -13.65 0.88 7.21
#